data_d3375a63da4082ab9453da5ffddd4bff
#
_entry.id   d3375a63da4082ab9453da5ffddd4bff
#
_cell.length_a   1.000
_cell.length_b   1.000
_cell.length_c   1.000
_cell.angle_alpha   90.00
_cell.angle_beta   90.00
_cell.angle_gamma   90.00
#
_symmetry.space_group_name_H-M   'P 1'
#
loop_
_entity.id
_entity.type
_entity.pdbx_description
1 polymer ?
#
loop_
_entity_poly.entity_id
_entity_poly.type
_entity_poly.pdbx_seq_one_letter_code
_entity_poly.pdbx_strand_id
1 'polypeptide(L)'
;MRLLLFSFLLMITGTISAQKKKVYYQDENGNNIGSQAYSKDKNDPAYFHLKFDLDSARVFVKVTRKHSGTMNLDSLNLIKKDLEKVSNASIDPAHIIVIDYYPGKDKCNSSGTTDTELIQNEQNDYLKKLHRLAPVSQFFIYNEKEGLERFGGTERWKADAQHRIKNAFFKWHYPCGSVVVIHPDGRYISYYGEYSTAQVLDYVKELNKK
;
A
#
# COMPACT_ATOMS: atom_id res chain seq x y z
N MET A 1 70.84 -3.93 37.17
CA MET A 1 70.16 -5.11 36.63
C MET A 1 68.71 -4.63 36.37
N ARG A 2 68.45 -4.26 35.11
CA ARG A 2 67.11 -3.73 34.67
C ARG A 2 66.36 -4.86 34.03
N LEU A 3 65.20 -5.27 34.64
CA LEU A 3 64.26 -6.23 34.06
C LEU A 3 63.42 -5.49 33.01
N LEU A 4 63.52 -5.93 31.75
CA LEU A 4 62.64 -5.57 30.65
C LEU A 4 61.42 -6.52 30.67
N LEU A 5 60.27 -6.01 31.10
CA LEU A 5 58.96 -6.67 30.93
C LEU A 5 58.50 -6.49 29.50
N PHE A 6 58.54 -7.54 28.67
CA PHE A 6 57.92 -7.60 27.35
C PHE A 6 56.42 -7.90 27.53
N SER A 7 55.58 -6.85 27.36
CA SER A 7 54.14 -7.00 27.32
C SER A 7 53.73 -7.52 25.93
N PHE A 8 53.34 -8.77 25.84
CA PHE A 8 52.84 -9.39 24.61
C PHE A 8 51.37 -9.05 24.46
N LEU A 9 51.02 -7.97 23.72
CA LEU A 9 49.66 -7.57 23.40
C LEU A 9 49.13 -8.53 22.33
N LEU A 10 48.33 -9.52 22.73
CA LEU A 10 47.62 -10.43 21.82
C LEU A 10 46.52 -9.65 21.11
N MET A 11 46.76 -9.21 19.84
CA MET A 11 45.71 -8.70 18.96
C MET A 11 44.81 -9.87 18.55
N ILE A 12 43.66 -10.00 19.20
CA ILE A 12 42.58 -10.88 18.73
C ILE A 12 41.92 -10.18 17.54
N THR A 13 42.39 -10.47 16.33
CA THR A 13 41.69 -10.09 15.09
C THR A 13 40.44 -10.97 14.96
N GLY A 14 39.36 -10.52 15.55
CA GLY A 14 38.05 -11.13 15.31
C GLY A 14 37.70 -10.97 13.82
N THR A 15 37.79 -12.03 13.05
CA THR A 15 37.22 -12.06 11.69
C THR A 15 35.73 -11.97 11.81
N ILE A 16 35.18 -10.76 11.60
CA ILE A 16 33.73 -10.57 11.41
C ILE A 16 33.40 -11.26 10.09
N SER A 17 33.01 -12.53 10.17
CA SER A 17 32.48 -13.25 9.04
C SER A 17 31.09 -12.64 8.73
N ALA A 18 31.04 -11.77 7.73
CA ALA A 18 29.78 -11.25 7.22
C ALA A 18 28.97 -12.41 6.66
N GLN A 19 28.02 -12.91 7.45
CA GLN A 19 27.19 -14.06 7.09
C GLN A 19 26.38 -13.68 5.84
N LYS A 20 26.59 -14.39 4.72
CA LYS A 20 25.86 -14.14 3.48
C LYS A 20 24.39 -14.40 3.69
N LYS A 21 23.55 -13.34 3.55
CA LYS A 21 22.10 -13.44 3.71
C LYS A 21 21.51 -14.49 2.76
N LYS A 22 20.61 -15.31 3.26
CA LYS A 22 19.83 -16.22 2.43
C LYS A 22 18.89 -15.42 1.52
N VAL A 23 18.70 -15.86 0.27
CA VAL A 23 17.86 -15.19 -0.71
C VAL A 23 16.65 -16.07 -1.02
N TYR A 24 15.45 -15.50 -0.91
CA TYR A 24 14.18 -16.15 -1.21
C TYR A 24 13.42 -15.36 -2.27
N TYR A 25 12.77 -16.09 -3.19
CA TYR A 25 11.88 -15.53 -4.20
C TYR A 25 10.50 -16.14 -4.02
N GLN A 26 9.49 -15.31 -3.77
CA GLN A 26 8.14 -15.73 -3.41
C GLN A 26 7.09 -15.02 -4.26
N ASP A 27 5.93 -15.63 -4.41
CA ASP A 27 4.72 -14.93 -4.82
C ASP A 27 4.08 -14.19 -3.63
N GLU A 28 2.97 -13.52 -3.87
CA GLU A 28 2.19 -12.78 -2.87
C GLU A 28 1.56 -13.68 -1.78
N ASN A 29 1.45 -14.98 -2.03
CA ASN A 29 0.93 -15.97 -1.08
C ASN A 29 2.05 -16.60 -0.23
N GLY A 30 3.32 -16.25 -0.50
CA GLY A 30 4.49 -16.78 0.19
C GLY A 30 5.03 -18.08 -0.41
N ASN A 31 4.49 -18.54 -1.55
CA ASN A 31 5.00 -19.70 -2.25
C ASN A 31 6.34 -19.40 -2.90
N ASN A 32 7.30 -20.33 -2.81
CA ASN A 32 8.61 -20.17 -3.48
C ASN A 32 8.45 -20.34 -5.00
N ILE A 33 8.87 -19.31 -5.76
CA ILE A 33 8.77 -19.30 -7.23
C ILE A 33 10.13 -19.37 -7.94
N GLY A 34 11.22 -19.26 -7.23
CA GLY A 34 12.58 -19.19 -7.79
C GLY A 34 12.88 -17.85 -8.49
N SER A 35 14.17 -17.61 -8.71
CA SER A 35 14.65 -16.33 -9.27
C SER A 35 14.23 -16.09 -10.71
N GLN A 36 14.14 -17.14 -11.52
CA GLN A 36 13.75 -17.03 -12.94
C GLN A 36 12.29 -16.60 -13.08
N ALA A 37 11.36 -17.23 -12.35
CA ALA A 37 9.95 -16.86 -12.36
C ALA A 37 9.71 -15.46 -11.77
N TYR A 38 10.48 -15.08 -10.75
CA TYR A 38 10.46 -13.72 -10.22
C TYR A 38 10.86 -12.68 -11.25
N SER A 39 11.91 -12.95 -12.06
CA SER A 39 12.49 -11.98 -12.99
C SER A 39 11.78 -11.92 -14.33
N LYS A 40 11.01 -12.93 -14.69
CA LYS A 40 10.38 -13.09 -16.02
C LYS A 40 9.56 -11.87 -16.43
N ASP A 41 8.77 -11.33 -15.48
CA ASP A 41 7.82 -10.23 -15.75
C ASP A 41 8.25 -8.94 -15.06
N LYS A 42 9.57 -8.71 -14.89
CA LYS A 42 10.11 -7.59 -14.12
C LYS A 42 9.72 -6.21 -14.67
N ASN A 43 9.47 -6.12 -15.96
CA ASN A 43 9.07 -4.88 -16.64
C ASN A 43 7.56 -4.85 -16.98
N ASP A 44 6.80 -5.87 -16.58
CA ASP A 44 5.36 -5.90 -16.79
C ASP A 44 4.67 -5.04 -15.71
N PRO A 45 3.93 -3.98 -16.10
CA PRO A 45 3.24 -3.11 -15.18
C PRO A 45 2.12 -3.80 -14.39
N ALA A 46 1.75 -5.03 -14.74
CA ALA A 46 0.79 -5.84 -13.98
C ALA A 46 1.34 -6.34 -12.64
N TYR A 47 2.65 -6.25 -12.42
CA TYR A 47 3.30 -6.78 -11.22
C TYR A 47 4.14 -5.74 -10.48
N PHE A 48 4.21 -5.91 -9.16
CA PHE A 48 5.26 -5.35 -8.33
C PHE A 48 6.32 -6.39 -7.98
N HIS A 49 7.56 -5.93 -7.87
CA HIS A 49 8.70 -6.70 -7.43
C HIS A 49 9.22 -6.06 -6.14
N LEU A 50 8.65 -6.46 -5.01
CA LEU A 50 9.03 -5.97 -3.69
C LEU A 50 10.31 -6.65 -3.21
N LYS A 51 11.10 -5.93 -2.41
CA LYS A 51 12.33 -6.43 -1.80
C LYS A 51 12.31 -6.09 -0.31
N PHE A 52 12.52 -7.11 0.51
CA PHE A 52 12.67 -6.98 1.95
C PHE A 52 14.07 -7.44 2.36
N ASP A 53 14.84 -6.56 2.97
CA ASP A 53 16.15 -6.85 3.55
C ASP A 53 15.97 -7.08 5.06
N LEU A 54 16.00 -8.36 5.47
CA LEU A 54 15.94 -8.78 6.85
C LEU A 54 17.36 -9.05 7.36
N ASP A 55 17.56 -9.21 8.66
CA ASP A 55 18.90 -9.44 9.26
C ASP A 55 19.60 -10.67 8.68
N SER A 56 18.88 -11.80 8.59
CA SER A 56 19.42 -13.09 8.13
C SER A 56 19.06 -13.46 6.70
N ALA A 57 18.14 -12.71 6.05
CA ALA A 57 17.61 -13.06 4.74
C ALA A 57 17.27 -11.83 3.89
N ARG A 58 17.20 -12.05 2.58
CA ARG A 58 16.63 -11.13 1.61
C ARG A 58 15.47 -11.83 0.91
N VAL A 59 14.27 -11.24 1.00
CA VAL A 59 13.06 -11.79 0.41
C VAL A 59 12.61 -10.91 -0.74
N PHE A 60 12.46 -11.51 -1.90
CA PHE A 60 11.90 -10.89 -3.08
C PHE A 60 10.49 -11.42 -3.30
N VAL A 61 9.49 -10.54 -3.35
CA VAL A 61 8.09 -10.93 -3.50
C VAL A 61 7.53 -10.36 -4.79
N LYS A 62 7.01 -11.22 -5.65
CA LYS A 62 6.26 -10.85 -6.86
C LYS A 62 4.78 -10.74 -6.50
N VAL A 63 4.19 -9.57 -6.75
CA VAL A 63 2.81 -9.25 -6.39
C VAL A 63 2.04 -8.80 -7.61
N THR A 64 0.88 -9.37 -7.84
CA THR A 64 -0.08 -8.88 -8.85
C THR A 64 -0.65 -7.55 -8.38
N ARG A 65 -0.79 -6.57 -9.27
CA ARG A 65 -1.28 -5.23 -8.87
C ARG A 65 -2.80 -5.13 -8.80
N LYS A 66 -3.51 -5.78 -9.70
CA LYS A 66 -4.99 -5.79 -9.70
C LYS A 66 -5.50 -7.07 -9.05
N HIS A 67 -6.33 -6.93 -8.04
CA HIS A 67 -7.05 -8.03 -7.40
C HIS A 67 -8.54 -7.79 -7.46
N SER A 68 -9.32 -8.84 -7.59
CA SER A 68 -10.77 -8.82 -7.47
C SER A 68 -11.23 -10.01 -6.63
N GLY A 69 -12.32 -9.82 -5.93
CA GLY A 69 -12.89 -10.88 -5.10
C GLY A 69 -14.20 -10.46 -4.47
N THR A 70 -14.66 -11.27 -3.54
CA THR A 70 -15.83 -10.98 -2.71
C THR A 70 -15.45 -11.17 -1.25
N MET A 71 -15.67 -10.14 -0.45
CA MET A 71 -15.49 -10.22 0.99
C MET A 71 -16.83 -10.59 1.66
N ASN A 72 -16.76 -11.17 2.85
CA ASN A 72 -17.96 -11.44 3.61
C ASN A 72 -18.57 -10.12 4.13
N LEU A 73 -19.90 -10.11 4.30
CA LEU A 73 -20.64 -8.91 4.69
C LEU A 73 -20.30 -8.42 6.10
N ASP A 74 -19.92 -9.31 7.02
CA ASP A 74 -19.52 -8.92 8.37
C ASP A 74 -18.22 -8.10 8.34
N SER A 75 -17.25 -8.51 7.55
CA SER A 75 -16.00 -7.74 7.34
C SER A 75 -16.29 -6.40 6.66
N LEU A 76 -17.17 -6.36 5.66
CA LEU A 76 -17.60 -5.12 5.02
C LEU A 76 -18.28 -4.17 6.02
N ASN A 77 -19.17 -4.69 6.86
CA ASN A 77 -19.86 -3.89 7.88
C ASN A 77 -18.89 -3.32 8.93
N LEU A 78 -17.85 -4.06 9.29
CA LEU A 78 -16.79 -3.56 10.17
C LEU A 78 -15.99 -2.43 9.51
N ILE A 79 -15.65 -2.55 8.23
CA ILE A 79 -14.99 -1.48 7.46
C ILE A 79 -15.90 -0.25 7.38
N LYS A 80 -17.19 -0.43 7.05
CA LYS A 80 -18.16 0.68 7.01
C LYS A 80 -18.22 1.43 8.34
N LYS A 81 -18.34 0.73 9.46
CA LYS A 81 -18.34 1.34 10.80
C LYS A 81 -17.08 2.16 11.09
N ASP A 82 -15.92 1.64 10.71
CA ASP A 82 -14.66 2.37 10.91
C ASP A 82 -14.62 3.64 10.04
N LEU A 83 -15.05 3.55 8.77
CA LEU A 83 -15.12 4.69 7.85
C LEU A 83 -16.12 5.75 8.34
N GLU A 84 -17.31 5.36 8.77
CA GLU A 84 -18.31 6.26 9.35
C GLU A 84 -17.77 6.99 10.59
N LYS A 85 -17.09 6.25 11.46
CA LYS A 85 -16.48 6.80 12.67
C LYS A 85 -15.41 7.86 12.36
N VAL A 86 -14.52 7.58 11.40
CA VAL A 86 -13.40 8.51 11.10
C VAL A 86 -13.83 9.69 10.24
N SER A 87 -14.89 9.54 9.44
CA SER A 87 -15.47 10.62 8.61
C SER A 87 -16.54 11.44 9.32
N ASN A 88 -17.06 10.93 10.44
CA ASN A 88 -18.22 11.48 11.15
C ASN A 88 -19.46 11.62 10.22
N ALA A 89 -19.67 10.65 9.34
CA ALA A 89 -20.76 10.64 8.38
C ALA A 89 -21.26 9.20 8.18
N SER A 90 -22.55 9.02 7.94
CA SER A 90 -23.13 7.72 7.59
C SER A 90 -22.88 7.37 6.13
N ILE A 91 -22.70 6.09 5.85
CA ILE A 91 -22.55 5.55 4.49
C ILE A 91 -23.91 5.00 4.04
N ASP A 92 -24.43 5.52 2.92
CA ASP A 92 -25.63 4.94 2.31
C ASP A 92 -25.36 3.46 1.95
N PRO A 93 -26.21 2.52 2.42
CA PRO A 93 -26.03 1.09 2.14
C PRO A 93 -25.94 0.73 0.66
N ALA A 94 -26.52 1.54 -0.22
CA ALA A 94 -26.53 1.31 -1.67
C ALA A 94 -25.29 1.89 -2.38
N HIS A 95 -24.47 2.67 -1.70
CA HIS A 95 -23.31 3.29 -2.32
C HIS A 95 -22.15 2.31 -2.52
N ILE A 96 -21.51 2.41 -3.65
CA ILE A 96 -20.18 1.86 -3.87
C ILE A 96 -19.19 2.64 -2.99
N ILE A 97 -18.34 1.94 -2.27
CA ILE A 97 -17.28 2.55 -1.45
C ILE A 97 -16.00 2.61 -2.27
N VAL A 98 -15.39 3.79 -2.35
CA VAL A 98 -14.05 3.97 -2.94
C VAL A 98 -13.11 4.44 -1.85
N ILE A 99 -12.00 3.74 -1.67
CA ILE A 99 -10.96 4.08 -0.69
C ILE A 99 -9.65 4.32 -1.41
N ASP A 100 -9.23 5.57 -1.45
CA ASP A 100 -7.86 5.95 -1.83
C ASP A 100 -6.98 5.78 -0.59
N TYR A 101 -5.94 4.95 -0.69
CA TYR A 101 -5.13 4.54 0.46
C TYR A 101 -3.70 5.04 0.34
N TYR A 102 -3.26 5.80 1.33
CA TYR A 102 -1.90 6.29 1.47
C TYR A 102 -1.13 5.42 2.47
N PRO A 103 -0.08 4.69 2.03
CA PRO A 103 0.63 3.76 2.92
C PRO A 103 1.58 4.45 3.91
N GLY A 104 1.99 5.66 3.62
CA GLY A 104 3.03 6.45 4.27
C GLY A 104 3.97 7.03 3.22
N LYS A 105 4.91 7.88 3.65
CA LYS A 105 5.86 8.55 2.78
C LYS A 105 6.84 7.57 2.14
N ASP A 106 7.02 7.68 0.84
CA ASP A 106 7.99 6.93 0.06
C ASP A 106 8.60 7.79 -1.07
N LYS A 107 9.55 7.21 -1.82
CA LYS A 107 10.22 7.93 -2.93
C LYS A 107 9.26 8.31 -4.05
N CYS A 108 8.22 7.50 -4.28
CA CYS A 108 7.24 7.75 -5.32
C CYS A 108 6.33 8.92 -4.95
N ASN A 109 5.67 8.83 -3.79
CA ASN A 109 4.72 9.86 -3.36
C ASN A 109 5.39 11.11 -2.76
N SER A 110 6.72 11.13 -2.63
CA SER A 110 7.51 12.31 -2.20
C SER A 110 8.12 13.08 -3.36
N SER A 111 7.99 12.58 -4.59
CA SER A 111 8.46 13.24 -5.83
C SER A 111 7.33 14.06 -6.48
N GLY A 112 7.66 14.78 -7.55
CA GLY A 112 6.71 15.60 -8.30
C GLY A 112 6.38 16.94 -7.65
N THR A 113 5.26 17.54 -8.06
CA THR A 113 4.86 18.87 -7.58
C THR A 113 4.56 18.90 -6.09
N THR A 114 4.92 20.00 -5.45
CA THR A 114 4.53 20.34 -4.07
C THR A 114 3.40 21.38 -4.03
N ASP A 115 2.84 21.73 -5.19
CA ASP A 115 1.71 22.64 -5.30
C ASP A 115 0.44 21.98 -4.78
N THR A 116 0.11 22.30 -3.54
CA THR A 116 -1.04 21.74 -2.83
C THR A 116 -2.36 22.14 -3.48
N GLU A 117 -2.47 23.33 -4.06
CA GLU A 117 -3.69 23.80 -4.72
C GLU A 117 -3.95 22.99 -5.99
N LEU A 118 -2.92 22.75 -6.80
CA LEU A 118 -3.02 21.90 -7.99
C LEU A 118 -3.48 20.49 -7.62
N ILE A 119 -2.84 19.88 -6.63
CA ILE A 119 -3.19 18.53 -6.17
C ILE A 119 -4.65 18.48 -5.68
N GLN A 120 -5.09 19.45 -4.91
CA GLN A 120 -6.48 19.52 -4.43
C GLN A 120 -7.49 19.71 -5.55
N ASN A 121 -7.16 20.52 -6.56
CA ASN A 121 -8.00 20.72 -7.73
C ASN A 121 -8.16 19.41 -8.54
N GLU A 122 -7.07 18.67 -8.76
CA GLU A 122 -7.11 17.35 -9.40
C GLU A 122 -7.97 16.36 -8.61
N GLN A 123 -7.82 16.32 -7.29
CA GLN A 123 -8.64 15.49 -6.42
C GLN A 123 -10.13 15.90 -6.47
N ASN A 124 -10.44 17.20 -6.50
CA ASN A 124 -11.82 17.67 -6.59
C ASN A 124 -12.45 17.30 -7.94
N ASP A 125 -11.70 17.38 -9.02
CA ASP A 125 -12.18 16.93 -10.34
C ASP A 125 -12.36 15.42 -10.42
N TYR A 126 -11.50 14.66 -9.78
CA TYR A 126 -11.69 13.21 -9.58
C TYR A 126 -13.01 12.91 -8.85
N LEU A 127 -13.28 13.56 -7.73
CA LEU A 127 -14.53 13.40 -6.97
C LEU A 127 -15.76 13.74 -7.80
N LYS A 128 -15.75 14.86 -8.54
CA LYS A 128 -16.83 15.23 -9.45
C LYS A 128 -17.12 14.14 -10.48
N LYS A 129 -16.06 13.52 -11.06
CA LYS A 129 -16.20 12.43 -12.04
C LYS A 129 -16.80 11.17 -11.40
N LEU A 130 -16.34 10.80 -10.20
CA LEU A 130 -16.89 9.66 -9.45
C LEU A 130 -18.38 9.83 -9.17
N HIS A 131 -18.79 10.95 -8.60
CA HIS A 131 -20.20 11.19 -8.24
C HIS A 131 -21.12 11.33 -9.45
N ARG A 132 -20.61 11.69 -10.62
CA ARG A 132 -21.41 11.66 -11.87
C ARG A 132 -21.60 10.25 -12.42
N LEU A 133 -20.72 9.32 -12.05
CA LEU A 133 -20.70 7.98 -12.62
C LEU A 133 -21.66 7.02 -11.89
N ALA A 134 -21.69 7.08 -10.56
CA ALA A 134 -22.52 6.22 -9.71
C ALA A 134 -22.74 6.84 -8.31
N PRO A 135 -23.71 6.35 -7.53
CA PRO A 135 -23.78 6.61 -6.10
C PRO A 135 -22.54 6.04 -5.39
N VAL A 136 -21.66 6.92 -4.92
CA VAL A 136 -20.36 6.56 -4.36
C VAL A 136 -20.15 7.27 -3.02
N SER A 137 -19.62 6.56 -2.03
CA SER A 137 -19.01 7.11 -0.83
C SER A 137 -17.49 6.95 -0.95
N GLN A 138 -16.79 8.08 -1.11
CA GLN A 138 -15.36 8.09 -1.31
C GLN A 138 -14.63 8.51 -0.03
N PHE A 139 -13.51 7.85 0.27
CA PHE A 139 -12.66 8.08 1.43
C PHE A 139 -11.19 8.15 1.05
N PHE A 140 -10.48 9.10 1.66
CA PHE A 140 -9.02 9.18 1.65
C PHE A 140 -8.51 8.64 2.99
N ILE A 141 -7.84 7.50 2.99
CA ILE A 141 -7.40 6.80 4.21
C ILE A 141 -5.89 6.67 4.20
N TYR A 142 -5.25 6.95 5.35
CA TYR A 142 -3.81 6.79 5.51
C TYR A 142 -3.45 5.77 6.60
N ASN A 143 -2.32 5.07 6.41
CA ASN A 143 -1.68 4.25 7.43
C ASN A 143 -0.71 5.10 8.29
N GLU A 144 0.12 5.92 7.63
CA GLU A 144 1.07 6.83 8.27
C GLU A 144 0.87 8.24 7.74
N LYS A 145 0.89 9.24 8.63
CA LYS A 145 0.54 10.62 8.25
C LYS A 145 1.69 11.41 7.62
N GLU A 146 2.94 10.96 7.76
CA GLU A 146 4.09 11.69 7.22
C GLU A 146 3.97 11.87 5.70
N GLY A 147 4.11 13.10 5.24
CA GLY A 147 4.02 13.46 3.82
C GLY A 147 2.62 13.77 3.30
N LEU A 148 1.58 13.73 4.15
CA LEU A 148 0.21 14.04 3.76
C LEU A 148 -0.06 15.54 3.56
N GLU A 149 0.80 16.42 4.03
CA GLU A 149 0.61 17.87 4.01
C GLU A 149 0.35 18.36 2.59
N ARG A 150 1.06 17.82 1.62
CA ARG A 150 0.89 18.15 0.19
C ARG A 150 -0.44 17.67 -0.41
N PHE A 151 -1.11 16.72 0.22
CA PHE A 151 -2.38 16.14 -0.23
C PHE A 151 -3.60 16.65 0.57
N GLY A 152 -3.46 17.75 1.29
CA GLY A 152 -4.52 18.32 2.13
C GLY A 152 -4.49 17.86 3.58
N GLY A 153 -3.43 17.17 3.99
CA GLY A 153 -3.21 16.78 5.39
C GLY A 153 -4.33 15.92 5.98
N THR A 154 -4.42 15.92 7.31
CA THR A 154 -5.43 15.13 8.05
C THR A 154 -6.84 15.73 8.01
N GLU A 155 -7.03 16.90 7.44
CA GLU A 155 -8.37 17.44 7.18
C GLU A 155 -9.09 16.60 6.14
N ARG A 156 -8.39 16.23 5.07
CA ARG A 156 -8.91 15.42 3.97
C ARG A 156 -8.74 13.92 4.22
N TRP A 157 -7.56 13.53 4.68
CA TRP A 157 -7.18 12.13 4.92
C TRP A 157 -7.51 11.71 6.35
N LYS A 158 -8.08 10.52 6.51
CA LYS A 158 -8.44 9.95 7.81
C LYS A 158 -7.58 8.71 8.11
N ALA A 159 -7.31 8.47 9.39
CA ALA A 159 -6.47 7.35 9.79
C ALA A 159 -7.18 6.00 9.62
N ASP A 160 -6.46 4.97 9.16
CA ASP A 160 -6.86 3.56 9.32
C ASP A 160 -6.55 3.10 10.76
N ALA A 161 -7.29 3.66 11.73
CA ALA A 161 -6.99 3.54 13.16
C ALA A 161 -6.97 2.10 13.67
N GLN A 162 -7.69 1.19 13.03
CA GLN A 162 -7.73 -0.23 13.36
C GLN A 162 -6.91 -1.08 12.39
N HIS A 163 -6.21 -0.46 11.45
CA HIS A 163 -5.50 -1.13 10.35
C HIS A 163 -6.35 -2.15 9.59
N ARG A 164 -7.67 -1.97 9.60
CA ARG A 164 -8.61 -2.93 9.01
C ARG A 164 -8.54 -2.91 7.49
N ILE A 165 -8.44 -1.73 6.91
CA ILE A 165 -8.31 -1.55 5.46
C ILE A 165 -6.94 -2.08 5.00
N LYS A 166 -5.88 -1.76 5.73
CA LYS A 166 -4.54 -2.30 5.51
C LYS A 166 -4.55 -3.83 5.50
N ASN A 167 -5.10 -4.43 6.55
CA ASN A 167 -5.08 -5.87 6.73
C ASN A 167 -5.98 -6.61 5.72
N ALA A 168 -7.08 -5.98 5.28
CA ALA A 168 -7.98 -6.57 4.28
C ALA A 168 -7.43 -6.50 2.86
N PHE A 169 -6.77 -5.40 2.49
CA PHE A 169 -6.42 -5.14 1.09
C PHE A 169 -4.93 -4.84 0.87
N PHE A 170 -4.24 -4.16 1.79
CA PHE A 170 -2.92 -3.57 1.53
C PHE A 170 -1.85 -4.11 2.47
N LYS A 171 -1.61 -5.42 2.40
CA LYS A 171 -0.72 -6.17 3.28
C LYS A 171 0.68 -5.57 3.43
N TRP A 172 1.24 -5.04 2.34
CA TRP A 172 2.57 -4.43 2.31
C TRP A 172 2.49 -2.94 1.98
N HIS A 173 3.61 -2.25 2.15
CA HIS A 173 3.76 -0.88 1.65
C HIS A 173 3.93 -0.92 0.13
N TYR A 174 2.89 -0.54 -0.61
CA TYR A 174 2.95 -0.38 -2.06
C TYR A 174 3.27 1.06 -2.40
N PRO A 175 4.25 1.34 -3.30
CA PRO A 175 4.68 2.70 -3.62
C PRO A 175 3.56 3.60 -4.15
N CYS A 176 3.65 4.90 -3.87
CA CYS A 176 2.73 5.99 -4.23
C CYS A 176 1.41 5.99 -3.48
N GLY A 177 0.73 4.89 -3.40
CA GLY A 177 -0.61 4.72 -2.84
C GLY A 177 -1.28 3.49 -3.42
N SER A 178 -2.53 3.26 -3.06
CA SER A 178 -3.33 2.13 -3.55
C SER A 178 -4.80 2.52 -3.53
N VAL A 179 -5.64 1.75 -4.19
CA VAL A 179 -7.09 2.00 -4.19
C VAL A 179 -7.86 0.70 -4.07
N VAL A 180 -9.01 0.75 -3.40
CA VAL A 180 -10.01 -0.32 -3.45
C VAL A 180 -11.38 0.26 -3.70
N VAL A 181 -12.14 -0.39 -4.59
CA VAL A 181 -13.55 -0.12 -4.90
C VAL A 181 -14.34 -1.31 -4.42
N ILE A 182 -15.37 -1.08 -3.59
CA ILE A 182 -16.16 -2.13 -2.95
C ILE A 182 -17.63 -1.89 -3.26
N HIS A 183 -18.28 -2.86 -3.89
CA HIS A 183 -19.71 -2.85 -4.14
C HIS A 183 -20.49 -3.23 -2.85
N PRO A 184 -21.73 -2.77 -2.68
CA PRO A 184 -22.54 -3.09 -1.50
C PRO A 184 -22.73 -4.58 -1.19
N ASP A 185 -22.67 -5.45 -2.21
CA ASP A 185 -22.77 -6.91 -2.06
C ASP A 185 -21.45 -7.59 -1.63
N GLY A 186 -20.39 -6.83 -1.41
CA GLY A 186 -19.08 -7.32 -0.99
C GLY A 186 -18.08 -7.61 -2.12
N ARG A 187 -18.50 -7.57 -3.41
CA ARG A 187 -17.55 -7.64 -4.53
C ARG A 187 -16.59 -6.45 -4.46
N TYR A 188 -15.33 -6.67 -4.77
CA TYR A 188 -14.34 -5.59 -4.76
C TYR A 188 -13.31 -5.73 -5.88
N ILE A 189 -12.70 -4.59 -6.22
CA ILE A 189 -11.50 -4.50 -7.03
C ILE A 189 -10.50 -3.64 -6.27
N SER A 190 -9.30 -4.15 -6.02
CA SER A 190 -8.18 -3.38 -5.47
C SER A 190 -7.03 -3.28 -6.47
N TYR A 191 -6.29 -2.19 -6.39
CA TYR A 191 -5.10 -1.96 -7.19
C TYR A 191 -3.98 -1.40 -6.33
N TYR A 192 -2.80 -2.01 -6.43
CA TYR A 192 -1.65 -1.72 -5.59
C TYR A 192 -0.67 -0.78 -6.29
N GLY A 193 -0.19 0.20 -5.54
CA GLY A 193 0.72 1.23 -6.05
C GLY A 193 0.01 2.27 -6.92
N GLU A 194 0.79 3.07 -7.61
CA GLU A 194 0.31 4.19 -8.42
C GLU A 194 -0.80 3.79 -9.39
N TYR A 195 -1.88 4.55 -9.39
CA TYR A 195 -3.06 4.36 -10.23
C TYR A 195 -3.52 5.70 -10.79
N SER A 196 -4.28 5.66 -11.88
CA SER A 196 -4.90 6.84 -12.47
C SER A 196 -6.37 6.98 -12.08
N THR A 197 -6.88 8.22 -12.13
CA THR A 197 -8.32 8.49 -12.02
C THR A 197 -9.15 7.63 -12.99
N ALA A 198 -8.68 7.47 -14.23
CA ALA A 198 -9.39 6.68 -15.24
C ALA A 198 -9.56 5.21 -14.81
N GLN A 199 -8.52 4.60 -14.23
CA GLN A 199 -8.60 3.22 -13.72
C GLN A 199 -9.66 3.09 -12.62
N VAL A 200 -9.73 4.03 -11.68
CA VAL A 200 -10.73 3.98 -10.60
C VAL A 200 -12.14 4.10 -11.17
N LEU A 201 -12.36 5.02 -12.11
CA LEU A 201 -13.65 5.17 -12.78
C LEU A 201 -14.06 3.88 -13.52
N ASP A 202 -13.10 3.20 -14.14
CA ASP A 202 -13.38 1.93 -14.82
C ASP A 202 -13.70 0.79 -13.84
N TYR A 203 -13.05 0.75 -12.67
CA TYR A 203 -13.40 -0.22 -11.61
C TYR A 203 -14.79 0.02 -11.04
N VAL A 204 -15.20 1.29 -10.85
CA VAL A 204 -16.57 1.62 -10.45
C VAL A 204 -17.57 1.18 -11.51
N LYS A 205 -17.31 1.41 -12.81
CA LYS A 205 -18.16 0.92 -13.91
C LYS A 205 -18.22 -0.61 -13.94
N GLU A 206 -17.07 -1.28 -13.76
CA GLU A 206 -16.96 -2.75 -13.76
C GLU A 206 -17.83 -3.36 -12.67
N LEU A 207 -17.75 -2.85 -11.44
CA LEU A 207 -18.52 -3.36 -10.30
C LEU A 207 -20.02 -2.96 -10.36
N ASN A 208 -20.37 -1.82 -10.97
CA ASN A 208 -21.74 -1.34 -11.09
C ASN A 208 -22.53 -2.07 -12.19
N LYS A 209 -21.89 -2.90 -13.01
CA LYS A 209 -22.60 -3.77 -13.96
C LYS A 209 -23.34 -4.87 -13.21
N LYS A 210 -24.63 -5.02 -13.53
CA LYS A 210 -25.50 -6.09 -12.99
C LYS A 210 -25.10 -7.45 -13.51
#